data_bb3c693b6586af1ec25ad0ed9a45484e
#
_entry.id   bb3c693b6586af1ec25ad0ed9a45484e
#
_cell.length_a   1.000
_cell.length_b   1.000
_cell.length_c   1.000
_cell.angle_alpha   90.00
_cell.angle_beta   90.00
_cell.angle_gamma   90.00
#
_symmetry.space_group_name_H-M   'P 1'
#
loop_
_entity.id
_entity.type
_entity.pdbx_description
1 polymer ?
#
loop_
_entity_poly.entity_id
_entity_poly.type
_entity_poly.pdbx_seq_one_letter_code
_entity_poly.pdbx_strand_id
1 'polypeptide(L)'
;MSTEIEKAGPDKVHASQGQSSIDRRVLMKGIAATTLVGAGLTNGRSAHAGNEAHELGVRAAALAIKNGTTTSEELATRLLRRAREHSDLDAFITIDEAVVLRAAKAADNDRAAGKSAPLLGVPLSVKDSYMTRDLPTTFGTAVLNNFRPSQDAPVVQSVRDAGGLVFGKNNLVEMSYGLTGANSHHGQPRNPYNKAHVTGGSSSGVAASVAARLVPAALGGDTVGSIRVPASLCGVVGFKPTQGRWSGDLVAPISGTLDTTGVLARSVGDCAYIDAVVTKASLATPKDRVDLKGIKLGYAPKVHLDVADADVEKLFRETLSKLKDAGAEIVEIDLGQDFSAIAERSTWGIFFHETKPAISDFLKKNNVPVTFEQIYEDLTPQIKDGWSTFVLPTGAQYFGEEAYQSFMKQDRPELKRRYRETFAQVDALVFPTTPCTAPRIDTQWEFPVAGKKTLFTVLARNTFAANCAELPGISIPMGLAANNLPVGLELDAGTGRDSSLLEIAQRVEAVVGSISGPA
;
A
#
# COMPACT_ATOMS: atom_id res chain seq x y z
N MET A 1 23.87 -2.52 -60.96
CA MET A 1 22.94 -1.80 -61.86
C MET A 1 22.36 -0.71 -60.96
N SER A 2 22.99 0.44 -60.81
CA SER A 2 22.93 1.62 -61.74
C SER A 2 21.49 2.06 -61.89
N THR A 3 21.06 3.26 -61.60
CA THR A 3 21.56 4.63 -61.73
C THR A 3 20.58 5.55 -60.97
N GLU A 4 21.04 6.48 -60.16
CA GLU A 4 21.30 7.93 -60.47
C GLU A 4 20.02 8.77 -60.64
N ILE A 5 19.87 9.77 -59.79
CA ILE A 5 20.17 11.23 -59.82
C ILE A 5 19.00 12.05 -60.41
N GLU A 6 18.50 13.11 -59.75
CA GLU A 6 18.85 14.53 -59.79
C GLU A 6 17.83 15.36 -58.95
N LYS A 7 18.21 16.16 -58.05
CA LYS A 7 18.50 17.58 -57.85
C LYS A 7 17.59 18.59 -58.57
N ALA A 8 16.99 19.48 -57.79
CA ALA A 8 17.03 20.95 -57.99
C ALA A 8 16.34 21.70 -56.82
N GLY A 9 17.04 22.59 -56.19
CA GLY A 9 16.51 23.76 -55.48
C GLY A 9 16.89 24.99 -56.35
N PRO A 10 16.96 26.22 -55.84
CA PRO A 10 16.19 26.92 -54.80
C PRO A 10 15.62 28.26 -55.36
N ASP A 11 14.80 28.99 -54.61
CA ASP A 11 14.86 30.45 -54.69
C ASP A 11 14.31 31.18 -53.46
N LYS A 12 15.06 32.19 -53.15
CA LYS A 12 14.91 33.18 -52.07
C LYS A 12 13.88 34.24 -52.49
N VAL A 13 13.31 35.01 -51.57
CA VAL A 13 13.58 36.43 -51.38
C VAL A 13 12.51 37.14 -50.55
N HIS A 14 12.96 37.79 -49.57
CA HIS A 14 12.77 39.12 -48.93
C HIS A 14 11.84 39.33 -47.76
N ALA A 15 12.51 39.91 -46.86
CA ALA A 15 12.22 40.56 -45.61
C ALA A 15 11.37 41.84 -45.73
N SER A 16 10.66 42.18 -44.67
CA SER A 16 10.63 43.57 -44.20
C SER A 16 10.35 43.66 -42.70
N GLN A 17 11.14 44.48 -42.08
CA GLN A 17 11.20 44.86 -40.69
C GLN A 17 10.03 45.75 -40.28
N GLY A 18 9.72 45.79 -39.01
CA GLY A 18 8.88 46.80 -38.39
C GLY A 18 8.98 46.72 -36.86
N GLN A 19 10.02 47.35 -36.31
CA GLN A 19 10.13 47.69 -34.89
C GLN A 19 9.17 48.81 -34.55
N SER A 20 8.55 48.77 -33.36
CA SER A 20 8.43 49.94 -32.48
C SER A 20 8.18 49.54 -31.04
N SER A 21 9.11 49.98 -30.23
CA SER A 21 9.14 50.08 -28.76
C SER A 21 8.24 51.20 -28.25
N ILE A 22 8.10 51.24 -26.93
CA ILE A 22 7.74 52.36 -26.01
C ILE A 22 6.59 51.90 -25.07
N ASP A 23 6.51 52.15 -23.79
CA ASP A 23 7.46 52.52 -22.75
C ASP A 23 6.80 52.25 -21.39
N ARG A 24 7.59 52.23 -20.34
CA ARG A 24 7.21 52.09 -18.94
C ARG A 24 6.72 53.44 -18.36
N ARG A 25 5.89 53.35 -17.30
CA ARG A 25 5.59 54.35 -16.24
C ARG A 25 4.29 55.11 -16.39
N VAL A 26 3.52 55.01 -15.27
CA VAL A 26 3.09 56.11 -14.35
C VAL A 26 1.95 55.50 -13.49
N LEU A 27 2.18 55.18 -12.24
CA LEU A 27 2.13 55.89 -10.98
C LEU A 27 0.73 56.30 -10.50
N MET A 28 0.28 55.58 -9.44
CA MET A 28 -0.37 56.09 -8.20
C MET A 28 -1.32 57.31 -8.27
N LYS A 29 -2.46 57.11 -7.69
CA LYS A 29 -3.17 57.79 -6.59
C LYS A 29 -4.67 57.94 -6.84
N GLY A 30 -5.44 57.67 -5.80
CA GLY A 30 -6.85 58.07 -5.69
C GLY A 30 -7.63 57.25 -4.67
N ILE A 31 -7.58 57.71 -3.40
CA ILE A 31 -8.45 57.24 -2.32
C ILE A 31 -9.80 57.97 -2.45
N ALA A 32 -10.91 57.27 -2.36
CA ALA A 32 -12.09 57.75 -1.67
C ALA A 32 -13.12 56.60 -1.45
N ALA A 33 -13.59 56.55 -0.22
CA ALA A 33 -14.60 55.64 0.30
C ALA A 33 -15.99 56.03 -0.18
N THR A 34 -16.91 55.04 -0.27
CA THR A 34 -18.23 55.12 0.36
C THR A 34 -19.03 53.78 0.24
N THR A 35 -19.33 53.23 1.40
CA THR A 35 -20.53 52.58 1.95
C THR A 35 -21.48 51.75 1.08
N LEU A 36 -21.68 50.52 1.59
CA LEU A 36 -22.93 49.73 1.70
C LEU A 36 -23.76 49.42 0.46
N VAL A 37 -23.80 48.12 0.08
CA VAL A 37 -25.01 47.30 0.17
C VAL A 37 -24.59 45.86 0.38
N GLY A 38 -24.97 45.23 1.49
CA GLY A 38 -24.82 43.81 1.74
C GLY A 38 -25.92 43.03 1.04
N ALA A 39 -25.57 41.87 0.65
CA ALA A 39 -26.30 40.61 0.49
C ALA A 39 -25.83 39.82 -0.75
N GLY A 40 -25.30 38.65 -0.56
CA GLY A 40 -25.21 37.64 -1.61
C GLY A 40 -23.86 37.16 -2.08
N LEU A 41 -22.94 36.78 -1.15
CA LEU A 41 -21.74 36.02 -1.50
C LEU A 41 -21.40 34.96 -0.43
N THR A 42 -22.26 33.97 -0.24
CA THR A 42 -22.00 32.84 0.66
C THR A 42 -22.20 31.47 0.03
N ASN A 43 -22.46 31.33 -1.27
CA ASN A 43 -22.73 30.03 -1.88
C ASN A 43 -21.70 29.52 -2.91
N GLY A 44 -20.64 30.27 -3.21
CA GLY A 44 -19.66 29.83 -4.24
C GLY A 44 -18.47 29.01 -3.71
N ARG A 45 -18.11 29.14 -2.42
CA ARG A 45 -16.99 28.39 -1.85
C ARG A 45 -17.36 27.00 -1.32
N SER A 46 -18.61 26.79 -0.93
CA SER A 46 -19.08 25.50 -0.40
C SER A 46 -19.16 24.40 -1.47
N ALA A 47 -19.51 24.74 -2.71
CA ALA A 47 -19.68 23.75 -3.78
C ALA A 47 -18.35 23.21 -4.33
N HIS A 48 -17.28 24.00 -4.36
CA HIS A 48 -15.95 23.52 -4.81
C HIS A 48 -15.25 22.68 -3.75
N ALA A 49 -15.23 23.11 -2.49
CA ALA A 49 -14.67 22.31 -1.38
C ALA A 49 -15.44 21.00 -1.18
N GLY A 50 -16.73 20.99 -1.52
CA GLY A 50 -17.57 19.80 -1.43
C GLY A 50 -17.26 18.72 -2.46
N ASN A 51 -16.77 19.04 -3.65
CA ASN A 51 -16.52 18.05 -4.71
C ASN A 51 -15.21 17.26 -4.54
N GLU A 52 -14.27 17.76 -3.74
CA GLU A 52 -12.93 17.18 -3.56
C GLU A 52 -12.75 16.44 -2.21
N ALA A 53 -13.81 16.24 -1.42
CA ALA A 53 -13.68 15.61 -0.11
C ALA A 53 -13.14 14.16 -0.16
N HIS A 54 -13.30 13.44 -1.27
CA HIS A 54 -12.69 12.12 -1.49
C HIS A 54 -11.18 12.18 -1.69
N GLU A 55 -10.62 13.35 -2.01
CA GLU A 55 -9.17 13.57 -2.10
C GLU A 55 -8.51 13.75 -0.73
N LEU A 56 -9.29 13.91 0.35
CA LEU A 56 -8.73 14.06 1.68
C LEU A 56 -8.03 12.76 2.13
N GLY A 57 -6.76 12.87 2.56
CA GLY A 57 -6.09 11.83 3.32
C GLY A 57 -6.65 11.73 4.74
N VAL A 58 -6.17 10.77 5.52
CA VAL A 58 -6.66 10.50 6.88
C VAL A 58 -6.62 11.73 7.78
N ARG A 59 -5.44 12.35 7.85
CA ARG A 59 -5.24 13.52 8.71
C ARG A 59 -6.04 14.73 8.25
N ALA A 60 -6.10 14.96 6.94
CA ALA A 60 -6.87 16.05 6.37
C ALA A 60 -8.37 15.86 6.60
N ALA A 61 -8.89 14.64 6.46
CA ALA A 61 -10.27 14.29 6.75
C ALA A 61 -10.61 14.51 8.23
N ALA A 62 -9.76 14.02 9.14
CA ALA A 62 -9.94 14.22 10.58
C ALA A 62 -9.98 15.71 10.94
N LEU A 63 -9.09 16.53 10.36
CA LEU A 63 -9.04 17.97 10.58
C LEU A 63 -10.27 18.68 10.00
N ALA A 64 -10.70 18.31 8.79
CA ALA A 64 -11.87 18.88 8.13
C ALA A 64 -13.16 18.61 8.91
N ILE A 65 -13.34 17.39 9.42
CA ILE A 65 -14.48 17.02 10.27
C ILE A 65 -14.39 17.78 11.60
N LYS A 66 -13.24 17.80 12.27
CA LYS A 66 -13.04 18.52 13.54
C LYS A 66 -13.40 20.00 13.43
N ASN A 67 -12.98 20.64 12.35
CA ASN A 67 -13.20 22.09 12.13
C ASN A 67 -14.57 22.40 11.53
N GLY A 68 -15.40 21.39 11.20
CA GLY A 68 -16.71 21.57 10.60
C GLY A 68 -16.69 22.02 9.13
N THR A 69 -15.54 21.84 8.44
CA THR A 69 -15.42 22.10 6.99
C THR A 69 -16.21 21.06 6.18
N THR A 70 -16.34 19.86 6.70
CA THR A 70 -17.25 18.79 6.25
C THR A 70 -17.78 18.05 7.47
N THR A 71 -18.82 17.24 7.28
CA THR A 71 -19.30 16.30 8.31
C THR A 71 -18.84 14.88 7.98
N SER A 72 -18.85 14.00 8.99
CA SER A 72 -18.60 12.58 8.79
C SER A 72 -19.64 11.95 7.85
N GLU A 73 -20.92 12.34 8.00
CA GLU A 73 -22.03 11.86 7.17
C GLU A 73 -21.85 12.30 5.70
N GLU A 74 -21.45 13.56 5.44
CA GLU A 74 -21.16 14.04 4.09
C GLU A 74 -20.00 13.29 3.44
N LEU A 75 -18.90 13.11 4.18
CA LEU A 75 -17.74 12.39 3.69
C LEU A 75 -18.09 10.92 3.39
N ALA A 76 -18.74 10.23 4.33
CA ALA A 76 -19.16 8.83 4.16
C ALA A 76 -20.12 8.69 2.97
N THR A 77 -21.10 9.58 2.81
CA THR A 77 -22.05 9.57 1.68
C THR A 77 -21.34 9.70 0.33
N ARG A 78 -20.33 10.57 0.24
CA ARG A 78 -19.55 10.76 -0.99
C ARG A 78 -18.70 9.52 -1.33
N LEU A 79 -18.04 8.94 -0.32
CA LEU A 79 -17.23 7.75 -0.50
C LEU A 79 -18.11 6.53 -0.87
N LEU A 80 -19.30 6.37 -0.27
CA LEU A 80 -20.27 5.32 -0.63
C LEU A 80 -20.74 5.46 -2.08
N ARG A 81 -21.07 6.69 -2.51
CA ARG A 81 -21.42 6.95 -3.91
C ARG A 81 -20.26 6.57 -4.83
N ARG A 82 -19.04 7.02 -4.52
CA ARG A 82 -17.85 6.70 -5.32
C ARG A 82 -17.56 5.19 -5.35
N ALA A 83 -17.74 4.48 -4.24
CA ALA A 83 -17.60 3.02 -4.21
C ALA A 83 -18.59 2.30 -5.13
N ARG A 84 -19.83 2.81 -5.27
CA ARG A 84 -20.80 2.30 -6.24
C ARG A 84 -20.40 2.62 -7.69
N GLU A 85 -19.95 3.84 -7.97
CA GLU A 85 -19.50 4.27 -9.29
C GLU A 85 -18.29 3.47 -9.80
N HIS A 86 -17.44 2.97 -8.88
CA HIS A 86 -16.26 2.15 -9.16
C HIS A 86 -16.41 0.70 -8.68
N SER A 87 -17.65 0.17 -8.65
CA SER A 87 -17.92 -1.21 -8.22
C SER A 87 -17.20 -2.27 -9.09
N ASP A 88 -16.93 -1.92 -10.35
CA ASP A 88 -16.18 -2.74 -11.30
C ASP A 88 -14.68 -2.94 -10.95
N LEU A 89 -14.18 -2.28 -9.92
CA LEU A 89 -12.86 -2.54 -9.35
C LEU A 89 -12.83 -3.76 -8.43
N ASP A 90 -13.97 -4.32 -8.04
CA ASP A 90 -14.10 -5.44 -7.09
C ASP A 90 -13.31 -5.23 -5.77
N ALA A 91 -13.19 -3.96 -5.33
CA ALA A 91 -12.36 -3.58 -4.19
C ALA A 91 -12.93 -4.01 -2.82
N PHE A 92 -14.21 -4.32 -2.74
CA PHE A 92 -14.89 -4.68 -1.49
C PHE A 92 -15.66 -5.99 -1.65
N ILE A 93 -15.62 -6.82 -0.60
CA ILE A 93 -16.53 -7.97 -0.42
C ILE A 93 -17.84 -7.49 0.21
N THR A 94 -17.74 -6.60 1.22
CA THR A 94 -18.93 -6.14 1.95
C THR A 94 -18.84 -4.65 2.23
N ILE A 95 -19.90 -3.91 1.89
CA ILE A 95 -20.23 -2.58 2.40
C ILE A 95 -21.67 -2.63 2.89
N ASP A 96 -21.91 -2.25 4.15
CA ASP A 96 -23.25 -1.99 4.68
C ASP A 96 -23.45 -0.48 4.84
N GLU A 97 -24.06 0.15 3.84
CA GLU A 97 -24.25 1.60 3.80
C GLU A 97 -25.03 2.12 5.02
N ALA A 98 -26.01 1.37 5.51
CA ALA A 98 -26.79 1.78 6.66
C ALA A 98 -25.96 1.76 7.94
N VAL A 99 -25.05 0.79 8.10
CA VAL A 99 -24.09 0.74 9.21
C VAL A 99 -23.14 1.92 9.13
N VAL A 100 -22.56 2.19 7.96
CA VAL A 100 -21.61 3.30 7.74
C VAL A 100 -22.26 4.64 8.06
N LEU A 101 -23.46 4.92 7.51
CA LEU A 101 -24.14 6.21 7.70
C LEU A 101 -24.60 6.40 9.16
N ARG A 102 -25.08 5.35 9.83
CA ARG A 102 -25.40 5.44 11.27
C ARG A 102 -24.17 5.78 12.10
N ALA A 103 -23.02 5.16 11.83
CA ALA A 103 -21.77 5.43 12.53
C ALA A 103 -21.27 6.86 12.25
N ALA A 104 -21.36 7.32 11.00
CA ALA A 104 -20.99 8.68 10.60
C ALA A 104 -21.85 9.74 11.32
N LYS A 105 -23.16 9.56 11.35
CA LYS A 105 -24.09 10.46 12.06
C LYS A 105 -23.82 10.46 13.57
N ALA A 106 -23.49 9.32 14.16
CA ALA A 106 -23.11 9.25 15.57
C ALA A 106 -21.83 10.04 15.86
N ALA A 107 -20.83 9.97 14.97
CA ALA A 107 -19.60 10.74 15.09
C ALA A 107 -19.85 12.25 14.97
N ASP A 108 -20.76 12.70 14.09
CA ASP A 108 -21.16 14.11 13.98
C ASP A 108 -21.87 14.61 15.24
N ASN A 109 -22.72 13.78 15.86
CA ASN A 109 -23.36 14.09 17.14
C ASN A 109 -22.31 14.18 18.26
N ASP A 110 -21.35 13.28 18.31
CA ASP A 110 -20.24 13.31 19.27
C ASP A 110 -19.40 14.59 19.11
N ARG A 111 -19.08 14.99 17.89
CA ARG A 111 -18.40 16.26 17.60
C ARG A 111 -19.24 17.45 18.07
N ALA A 112 -20.53 17.47 17.78
CA ALA A 112 -21.42 18.54 18.22
C ALA A 112 -21.53 18.64 19.76
N ALA A 113 -21.39 17.51 20.44
CA ALA A 113 -21.32 17.42 21.90
C ALA A 113 -19.93 17.79 22.48
N GLY A 114 -18.98 18.25 21.65
CA GLY A 114 -17.64 18.67 22.05
C GLY A 114 -16.64 17.52 22.24
N LYS A 115 -16.99 16.27 21.90
CA LYS A 115 -16.03 15.17 21.91
C LYS A 115 -14.97 15.36 20.84
N SER A 116 -13.73 14.97 21.15
CA SER A 116 -12.60 15.01 20.22
C SER A 116 -11.81 13.72 20.32
N ALA A 117 -11.55 13.11 19.18
CA ALA A 117 -10.69 11.93 19.06
C ALA A 117 -9.89 12.00 17.75
N PRO A 118 -8.72 11.36 17.67
CA PRO A 118 -7.82 11.49 16.50
C PRO A 118 -8.47 11.18 15.16
N LEU A 119 -9.33 10.16 15.10
CA LEU A 119 -10.00 9.70 13.89
C LEU A 119 -11.51 9.98 13.89
N LEU A 120 -12.01 10.85 14.77
CA LEU A 120 -13.46 11.05 14.93
C LEU A 120 -14.16 11.27 13.60
N GLY A 121 -14.98 10.31 13.20
CA GLY A 121 -15.78 10.33 11.99
C GLY A 121 -15.02 10.01 10.68
N VAL A 122 -13.76 9.62 10.72
CA VAL A 122 -12.99 9.26 9.52
C VAL A 122 -13.31 7.83 9.08
N PRO A 123 -13.81 7.61 7.83
CA PRO A 123 -14.05 6.28 7.31
C PRO A 123 -12.75 5.59 6.88
N LEU A 124 -12.51 4.39 7.37
CA LEU A 124 -11.40 3.52 7.00
C LEU A 124 -11.94 2.14 6.62
N SER A 125 -11.38 1.49 5.61
CA SER A 125 -11.74 0.11 5.30
C SER A 125 -10.76 -0.89 5.89
N VAL A 126 -11.14 -2.15 5.88
CA VAL A 126 -10.39 -3.21 6.55
C VAL A 126 -10.34 -4.43 5.63
N LYS A 127 -9.15 -4.97 5.40
CA LYS A 127 -9.00 -6.25 4.68
C LYS A 127 -9.90 -7.31 5.32
N ASP A 128 -10.57 -8.11 4.51
CA ASP A 128 -11.53 -9.08 5.03
C ASP A 128 -10.90 -10.29 5.76
N SER A 129 -9.59 -10.25 5.98
CA SER A 129 -8.88 -11.15 6.92
C SER A 129 -9.01 -10.74 8.39
N TYR A 130 -9.45 -9.51 8.69
CA TYR A 130 -9.65 -9.01 10.05
C TYR A 130 -11.08 -9.27 10.50
N MET A 131 -11.26 -9.87 11.69
CA MET A 131 -12.57 -9.97 12.33
C MET A 131 -13.13 -8.59 12.67
N THR A 132 -14.41 -8.38 12.35
CA THR A 132 -15.18 -7.18 12.68
C THR A 132 -16.56 -7.58 13.20
N ARG A 133 -16.97 -7.04 14.35
CA ARG A 133 -18.20 -7.45 15.04
C ARG A 133 -19.52 -7.12 14.34
N ASP A 134 -19.51 -6.18 13.41
CA ASP A 134 -20.70 -5.63 12.75
C ASP A 134 -20.86 -6.06 11.27
N LEU A 135 -19.81 -6.61 10.68
CA LEU A 135 -19.82 -7.05 9.28
C LEU A 135 -19.41 -8.52 9.16
N PRO A 136 -19.86 -9.23 8.12
CA PRO A 136 -19.34 -10.56 7.82
C PRO A 136 -17.81 -10.51 7.63
N THR A 137 -17.14 -11.62 7.97
CA THR A 137 -15.70 -11.81 7.74
C THR A 137 -15.50 -13.15 7.08
N THR A 138 -15.10 -13.14 5.80
CA THR A 138 -15.08 -14.35 4.96
C THR A 138 -13.67 -14.93 4.79
N PHE A 139 -12.62 -14.18 5.12
CA PHE A 139 -11.23 -14.49 4.77
C PHE A 139 -11.02 -14.70 3.27
N GLY A 140 -11.93 -14.15 2.44
CA GLY A 140 -11.95 -14.32 0.99
C GLY A 140 -12.53 -15.64 0.49
N THR A 141 -13.12 -16.47 1.36
CA THR A 141 -13.68 -17.81 1.04
C THR A 141 -15.20 -17.76 0.98
N ALA A 142 -15.83 -18.70 0.26
CA ALA A 142 -17.28 -18.80 0.19
C ALA A 142 -17.87 -19.48 1.43
N VAL A 143 -17.14 -20.43 2.02
CA VAL A 143 -17.64 -21.22 3.17
C VAL A 143 -17.92 -20.35 4.39
N LEU A 144 -17.35 -19.13 4.46
CA LEU A 144 -17.53 -18.17 5.55
C LEU A 144 -18.40 -16.96 5.19
N ASN A 145 -19.12 -16.96 4.09
CA ASN A 145 -19.92 -15.79 3.62
C ASN A 145 -20.87 -15.21 4.69
N ASN A 146 -21.35 -16.02 5.61
CA ASN A 146 -22.26 -15.61 6.67
C ASN A 146 -21.63 -15.54 8.06
N PHE A 147 -20.32 -15.77 8.18
CA PHE A 147 -19.65 -15.74 9.47
C PHE A 147 -19.56 -14.29 9.99
N ARG A 148 -20.14 -14.04 11.15
CA ARG A 148 -20.09 -12.75 11.84
C ARG A 148 -19.35 -12.92 13.16
N PRO A 149 -18.14 -12.37 13.28
CA PRO A 149 -17.40 -12.37 14.54
C PRO A 149 -18.16 -11.62 15.64
N SER A 150 -17.96 -12.04 16.90
CA SER A 150 -18.55 -11.36 18.06
C SER A 150 -17.75 -10.14 18.53
N GLN A 151 -16.52 -9.97 18.02
CA GLN A 151 -15.59 -8.90 18.43
C GLN A 151 -14.72 -8.43 17.28
N ASP A 152 -14.18 -7.23 17.42
CA ASP A 152 -13.23 -6.66 16.48
C ASP A 152 -11.80 -7.17 16.77
N ALA A 153 -10.99 -7.32 15.73
CA ALA A 153 -9.55 -7.46 15.89
C ALA A 153 -8.97 -6.24 16.65
N PRO A 154 -7.96 -6.41 17.53
CA PRO A 154 -7.44 -5.30 18.35
C PRO A 154 -7.02 -4.05 17.57
N VAL A 155 -6.48 -4.21 16.35
CA VAL A 155 -6.13 -3.08 15.47
C VAL A 155 -7.39 -2.35 15.01
N VAL A 156 -8.47 -3.07 14.67
CA VAL A 156 -9.76 -2.47 14.30
C VAL A 156 -10.38 -1.76 15.51
N GLN A 157 -10.30 -2.37 16.68
CA GLN A 157 -10.78 -1.75 17.93
C GLN A 157 -10.02 -0.45 18.23
N SER A 158 -8.69 -0.41 18.02
CA SER A 158 -7.90 0.82 18.19
C SER A 158 -8.35 1.96 17.27
N VAL A 159 -8.71 1.63 16.01
CA VAL A 159 -9.29 2.60 15.07
C VAL A 159 -10.64 3.13 15.58
N ARG A 160 -11.52 2.25 16.07
CA ARG A 160 -12.82 2.65 16.62
C ARG A 160 -12.70 3.46 17.90
N ASP A 161 -11.79 3.07 18.80
CA ASP A 161 -11.52 3.82 20.04
C ASP A 161 -11.01 5.23 19.77
N ALA A 162 -10.30 5.41 18.66
CA ALA A 162 -9.90 6.72 18.15
C ALA A 162 -11.02 7.47 17.41
N GLY A 163 -12.25 6.94 17.33
CA GLY A 163 -13.41 7.53 16.68
C GLY A 163 -13.53 7.23 15.18
N GLY A 164 -12.68 6.38 14.62
CA GLY A 164 -12.73 5.97 13.22
C GLY A 164 -13.92 5.04 12.92
N LEU A 165 -14.37 5.05 11.66
CA LEU A 165 -15.47 4.23 11.17
C LEU A 165 -14.94 3.08 10.33
N VAL A 166 -15.50 1.87 10.48
CA VAL A 166 -15.29 0.78 9.53
C VAL A 166 -16.22 1.00 8.33
N PHE A 167 -15.64 1.39 7.20
CA PHE A 167 -16.36 1.69 5.96
C PHE A 167 -16.82 0.43 5.22
N GLY A 168 -16.01 -0.62 5.25
CA GLY A 168 -16.30 -1.88 4.59
C GLY A 168 -15.15 -2.87 4.71
N LYS A 169 -15.41 -4.08 4.20
CA LYS A 169 -14.47 -5.21 4.17
C LYS A 169 -13.88 -5.30 2.77
N ASN A 170 -12.58 -5.05 2.66
CA ASN A 170 -11.88 -5.10 1.37
C ASN A 170 -11.67 -6.53 0.88
N ASN A 171 -11.80 -6.70 -0.43
CA ASN A 171 -11.47 -7.94 -1.10
C ASN A 171 -9.97 -8.29 -0.96
N LEU A 172 -9.67 -9.58 -1.01
CA LEU A 172 -8.34 -10.14 -0.84
C LEU A 172 -8.23 -11.46 -1.61
N VAL A 173 -7.02 -11.94 -1.82
CA VAL A 173 -6.81 -13.33 -2.23
C VAL A 173 -7.31 -14.27 -1.13
N GLU A 174 -7.95 -15.36 -1.50
CA GLU A 174 -8.47 -16.37 -0.58
C GLU A 174 -7.42 -16.75 0.48
N MET A 175 -7.81 -16.70 1.76
CA MET A 175 -6.93 -16.94 2.91
C MET A 175 -5.62 -16.12 2.87
N SER A 176 -5.61 -14.99 2.16
CA SER A 176 -4.42 -14.16 1.93
C SER A 176 -3.29 -14.88 1.15
N TYR A 177 -3.58 -15.94 0.42
CA TYR A 177 -2.60 -16.88 -0.13
C TYR A 177 -2.25 -16.62 -1.60
N GLY A 178 -1.76 -15.43 -1.91
CA GLY A 178 -1.32 -15.05 -3.26
C GLY A 178 -0.94 -13.59 -3.40
N LEU A 179 -0.35 -13.24 -4.55
CA LEU A 179 0.26 -11.93 -4.81
C LEU A 179 -0.36 -11.17 -5.98
N THR A 180 -1.41 -11.71 -6.62
CA THR A 180 -2.02 -11.10 -7.81
C THR A 180 -3.39 -10.47 -7.54
N GLY A 181 -4.09 -10.91 -6.51
CA GLY A 181 -5.45 -10.47 -6.19
C GLY A 181 -6.53 -11.44 -6.66
N ALA A 182 -6.17 -12.58 -7.25
CA ALA A 182 -7.15 -13.56 -7.69
C ALA A 182 -8.04 -14.04 -6.55
N ASN A 183 -9.36 -13.99 -6.76
CA ASN A 183 -10.37 -14.55 -5.88
C ASN A 183 -11.56 -15.01 -6.73
N SER A 184 -11.89 -16.30 -6.70
CA SER A 184 -12.95 -16.86 -7.52
C SER A 184 -14.34 -16.68 -6.93
N HIS A 185 -14.44 -16.38 -5.64
CA HIS A 185 -15.71 -16.24 -4.93
C HIS A 185 -16.23 -14.81 -4.90
N HIS A 186 -15.30 -13.85 -4.77
CA HIS A 186 -15.63 -12.43 -4.54
C HIS A 186 -15.13 -11.49 -5.67
N GLY A 187 -14.72 -12.06 -6.81
CA GLY A 187 -14.22 -11.29 -7.95
C GLY A 187 -12.73 -10.93 -7.85
N GLN A 188 -12.16 -10.53 -8.98
CA GLN A 188 -10.76 -10.15 -9.14
C GLN A 188 -10.61 -8.65 -8.98
N PRO A 189 -10.03 -8.13 -7.89
CA PRO A 189 -9.72 -6.71 -7.80
C PRO A 189 -8.85 -6.22 -8.96
N ARG A 190 -9.26 -5.11 -9.55
CA ARG A 190 -8.65 -4.53 -10.75
C ARG A 190 -7.82 -3.32 -10.40
N ASN A 191 -6.69 -3.16 -11.09
CA ASN A 191 -5.81 -2.02 -10.89
C ASN A 191 -6.49 -0.71 -11.33
N PRO A 192 -6.61 0.29 -10.46
CA PRO A 192 -7.26 1.56 -10.83
C PRO A 192 -6.56 2.32 -11.97
N TYR A 193 -5.26 2.13 -12.18
CA TYR A 193 -4.53 2.74 -13.30
C TYR A 193 -4.83 2.04 -14.64
N ASN A 194 -5.09 0.74 -14.60
CA ASN A 194 -5.50 -0.02 -15.79
C ASN A 194 -6.21 -1.31 -15.36
N LYS A 195 -7.52 -1.38 -15.58
CA LYS A 195 -8.39 -2.49 -15.15
C LYS A 195 -8.07 -3.86 -15.79
N ALA A 196 -7.21 -3.90 -16.81
CA ALA A 196 -6.71 -5.15 -17.37
C ALA A 196 -5.54 -5.76 -16.56
N HIS A 197 -5.03 -5.03 -15.56
CA HIS A 197 -3.89 -5.40 -14.75
C HIS A 197 -4.28 -5.74 -13.32
N VAL A 198 -3.45 -6.57 -12.66
CA VAL A 198 -3.64 -6.95 -11.26
C VAL A 198 -3.36 -5.77 -10.33
N THR A 199 -3.97 -5.81 -9.16
CA THR A 199 -3.66 -4.87 -8.06
C THR A 199 -2.42 -5.26 -7.27
N GLY A 200 -1.92 -6.48 -7.48
CA GLY A 200 -1.09 -7.14 -6.47
C GLY A 200 -1.95 -7.71 -5.34
N GLY A 201 -1.31 -8.40 -4.41
CA GLY A 201 -1.98 -9.09 -3.31
C GLY A 201 -1.03 -9.44 -2.16
N SER A 202 -1.60 -9.99 -1.12
CA SER A 202 -2.99 -10.42 -0.97
C SER A 202 -3.96 -9.31 -0.54
N SER A 203 -3.48 -8.09 -0.14
CA SER A 203 -4.33 -6.95 0.21
C SER A 203 -4.79 -6.20 -1.07
N SER A 204 -5.40 -6.93 -1.99
CA SER A 204 -5.74 -6.48 -3.35
C SER A 204 -6.80 -5.38 -3.37
N GLY A 205 -7.97 -5.62 -2.77
CA GLY A 205 -9.03 -4.62 -2.65
C GLY A 205 -8.65 -3.45 -1.74
N VAL A 206 -7.75 -3.68 -0.77
CA VAL A 206 -7.19 -2.63 0.10
C VAL A 206 -6.47 -1.59 -0.75
N ALA A 207 -5.51 -2.02 -1.60
CA ALA A 207 -4.77 -1.11 -2.46
C ALA A 207 -5.66 -0.44 -3.51
N ALA A 208 -6.57 -1.21 -4.15
CA ALA A 208 -7.51 -0.67 -5.13
C ALA A 208 -8.40 0.43 -4.51
N SER A 209 -8.94 0.21 -3.31
CA SER A 209 -9.82 1.18 -2.65
C SER A 209 -9.12 2.48 -2.28
N VAL A 210 -7.86 2.42 -1.83
CA VAL A 210 -7.06 3.60 -1.49
C VAL A 210 -6.62 4.35 -2.75
N ALA A 211 -6.14 3.63 -3.76
CA ALA A 211 -5.70 4.21 -5.03
C ALA A 211 -6.86 4.89 -5.79
N ALA A 212 -8.04 4.28 -5.81
CA ALA A 212 -9.24 4.84 -6.44
C ALA A 212 -9.96 5.89 -5.55
N ARG A 213 -9.40 6.23 -4.39
CA ARG A 213 -9.97 7.21 -3.45
C ARG A 213 -11.37 6.85 -2.96
N LEU A 214 -11.61 5.56 -2.73
CA LEU A 214 -12.86 5.05 -2.14
C LEU A 214 -12.83 5.16 -0.62
N VAL A 215 -11.64 5.23 -0.04
CA VAL A 215 -11.36 5.48 1.37
C VAL A 215 -10.05 6.26 1.54
N PRO A 216 -9.86 7.02 2.64
CA PRO A 216 -8.59 7.70 2.95
C PRO A 216 -7.43 6.74 3.20
N ALA A 217 -7.69 5.64 3.90
CA ALA A 217 -6.73 4.55 4.16
C ALA A 217 -7.46 3.24 4.47
N ALA A 218 -6.71 2.14 4.46
CA ALA A 218 -7.25 0.82 4.72
C ALA A 218 -6.23 -0.08 5.45
N LEU A 219 -6.71 -0.92 6.38
CA LEU A 219 -5.90 -1.90 7.09
C LEU A 219 -5.63 -3.12 6.19
N GLY A 220 -4.38 -3.53 6.12
CA GLY A 220 -3.90 -4.68 5.34
C GLY A 220 -3.06 -5.65 6.16
N GLY A 221 -2.64 -6.76 5.57
CA GLY A 221 -1.74 -7.74 6.17
C GLY A 221 -0.60 -8.09 5.22
N ASP A 222 0.57 -8.41 5.76
CA ASP A 222 1.81 -8.67 5.02
C ASP A 222 2.56 -9.84 5.63
N THR A 223 2.67 -10.94 4.89
CA THR A 223 3.39 -12.16 5.28
C THR A 223 4.69 -12.31 4.49
N VAL A 224 4.67 -11.90 3.20
CA VAL A 224 5.83 -11.93 2.30
C VAL A 224 5.87 -10.69 1.39
N GLY A 225 5.00 -9.67 1.65
CA GLY A 225 4.89 -8.46 0.84
C GLY A 225 3.44 -8.02 0.61
N SER A 226 2.45 -8.63 1.26
CA SER A 226 1.03 -8.44 0.93
C SER A 226 0.42 -7.07 1.29
N ILE A 227 1.18 -6.14 1.88
CA ILE A 227 0.90 -4.69 1.96
C ILE A 227 1.70 -3.96 0.88
N ARG A 228 3.00 -4.24 0.79
CA ARG A 228 3.99 -3.49 0.01
C ARG A 228 3.86 -3.76 -1.49
N VAL A 229 3.68 -5.03 -1.88
CA VAL A 229 3.45 -5.41 -3.29
C VAL A 229 2.22 -4.69 -3.88
N PRO A 230 1.01 -4.80 -3.29
CA PRO A 230 -0.14 -4.09 -3.84
C PRO A 230 -0.02 -2.56 -3.72
N ALA A 231 0.68 -2.02 -2.72
CA ALA A 231 0.98 -0.59 -2.65
C ALA A 231 1.83 -0.13 -3.84
N SER A 232 2.89 -0.87 -4.17
CA SER A 232 3.75 -0.62 -5.32
C SER A 232 2.96 -0.63 -6.63
N LEU A 233 2.18 -1.69 -6.87
CA LEU A 233 1.48 -1.90 -8.14
C LEU A 233 0.26 -0.98 -8.32
N CYS A 234 -0.32 -0.45 -7.24
CA CYS A 234 -1.44 0.50 -7.27
C CYS A 234 -1.04 1.96 -6.98
N GLY A 235 0.26 2.26 -6.83
CA GLY A 235 0.73 3.63 -6.67
C GLY A 235 0.26 4.32 -5.39
N VAL A 236 0.25 3.58 -4.28
CA VAL A 236 -0.08 4.10 -2.94
C VAL A 236 1.05 3.79 -1.96
N VAL A 237 1.00 4.36 -0.77
CA VAL A 237 1.95 4.05 0.31
C VAL A 237 1.46 2.85 1.09
N GLY A 238 2.34 1.87 1.33
CA GLY A 238 2.04 0.69 2.14
C GLY A 238 3.06 0.51 3.25
N PHE A 239 2.64 0.63 4.50
CA PHE A 239 3.49 0.48 5.68
C PHE A 239 3.25 -0.85 6.38
N LYS A 240 4.30 -1.64 6.44
CA LYS A 240 4.42 -2.86 7.21
C LYS A 240 5.28 -2.59 8.45
N PRO A 241 4.71 -2.51 9.65
CA PRO A 241 5.49 -2.33 10.88
C PRO A 241 6.46 -3.49 11.16
N THR A 242 7.34 -3.30 12.13
CA THR A 242 8.06 -4.39 12.78
C THR A 242 7.07 -5.45 13.26
N GLN A 243 7.37 -6.72 13.05
CA GLN A 243 6.52 -7.82 13.50
C GLN A 243 6.21 -7.69 15.00
N GLY A 244 4.92 -7.87 15.36
CA GLY A 244 4.44 -7.73 16.73
C GLY A 244 4.26 -6.29 17.23
N ARG A 245 4.64 -5.26 16.45
CA ARG A 245 4.34 -3.86 16.81
C ARG A 245 2.84 -3.58 16.84
N TRP A 246 2.09 -4.11 15.89
CA TRP A 246 0.64 -4.13 15.89
C TRP A 246 0.17 -5.55 16.17
N SER A 247 -0.93 -5.70 16.91
CA SER A 247 -1.48 -7.03 17.20
C SER A 247 -1.97 -7.74 15.95
N GLY A 248 -1.60 -9.01 15.80
CA GLY A 248 -2.16 -9.93 14.80
C GLY A 248 -3.36 -10.73 15.31
N ASP A 249 -3.80 -10.55 16.55
CA ASP A 249 -4.93 -11.29 17.12
C ASP A 249 -6.21 -11.01 16.32
N LEU A 250 -7.02 -12.04 16.12
CA LEU A 250 -8.28 -11.98 15.37
C LEU A 250 -8.12 -11.56 13.89
N VAL A 251 -6.93 -11.76 13.33
CA VAL A 251 -6.65 -11.67 11.90
C VAL A 251 -6.31 -13.07 11.40
N ALA A 252 -6.97 -13.50 10.32
CA ALA A 252 -6.72 -14.84 9.77
C ALA A 252 -5.25 -15.00 9.37
N PRO A 253 -4.52 -15.96 9.98
CA PRO A 253 -3.09 -16.09 9.81
C PRO A 253 -2.71 -16.93 8.58
N ILE A 254 -1.45 -16.74 8.15
CA ILE A 254 -0.70 -17.69 7.33
C ILE A 254 0.42 -18.30 8.16
N SER A 255 1.19 -17.45 8.85
CA SER A 255 2.38 -17.84 9.59
C SER A 255 2.55 -16.99 10.84
N GLY A 256 2.66 -17.61 12.00
CA GLY A 256 2.95 -16.90 13.25
C GLY A 256 4.30 -16.20 13.26
N THR A 257 5.24 -16.69 12.46
CA THR A 257 6.61 -16.14 12.34
C THR A 257 6.72 -14.97 11.36
N LEU A 258 5.86 -14.90 10.33
CA LEU A 258 6.04 -13.95 9.23
C LEU A 258 4.96 -12.87 9.17
N ASP A 259 3.77 -13.14 9.69
CA ASP A 259 2.61 -12.26 9.55
C ASP A 259 2.79 -10.92 10.26
N THR A 260 2.39 -9.86 9.57
CA THR A 260 2.38 -8.50 10.10
C THR A 260 1.11 -7.79 9.65
N THR A 261 0.44 -7.11 10.57
CA THR A 261 -0.66 -6.18 10.27
C THR A 261 -0.10 -4.79 9.97
N GLY A 262 -0.77 -4.03 9.11
CA GLY A 262 -0.33 -2.67 8.78
C GLY A 262 -1.37 -1.90 7.98
N VAL A 263 -0.95 -0.88 7.23
CA VAL A 263 -1.85 0.08 6.60
C VAL A 263 -1.39 0.48 5.20
N LEU A 264 -2.37 0.71 4.32
CA LEU A 264 -2.17 1.41 3.06
C LEU A 264 -2.87 2.76 3.12
N ALA A 265 -2.19 3.81 2.64
CA ALA A 265 -2.71 5.17 2.57
C ALA A 265 -2.12 5.91 1.36
N ARG A 266 -2.52 7.16 1.12
CA ARG A 266 -1.97 7.94 -0.01
C ARG A 266 -0.71 8.71 0.32
N SER A 267 -0.31 8.76 1.59
CA SER A 267 0.93 9.42 2.02
C SER A 267 1.57 8.69 3.19
N VAL A 268 2.88 8.83 3.32
CA VAL A 268 3.64 8.35 4.50
C VAL A 268 3.12 9.02 5.77
N GLY A 269 2.73 10.31 5.69
CA GLY A 269 2.16 11.04 6.80
C GLY A 269 0.86 10.42 7.34
N ASP A 270 -0.01 9.92 6.47
CA ASP A 270 -1.23 9.22 6.88
C ASP A 270 -0.93 7.84 7.47
N CYS A 271 0.04 7.10 6.93
CA CYS A 271 0.51 5.84 7.52
C CYS A 271 1.07 6.05 8.93
N ALA A 272 1.91 7.09 9.12
CA ALA A 272 2.45 7.46 10.42
C ALA A 272 1.36 7.90 11.42
N TYR A 273 0.32 8.56 10.93
CA TYR A 273 -0.82 8.96 11.76
C TYR A 273 -1.60 7.75 12.28
N ILE A 274 -1.86 6.77 11.41
CA ILE A 274 -2.53 5.51 11.81
C ILE A 274 -1.62 4.69 12.74
N ASP A 275 -0.29 4.62 12.48
CA ASP A 275 0.65 3.95 13.38
C ASP A 275 0.60 4.54 14.79
N ALA A 276 0.59 5.87 14.90
CA ALA A 276 0.49 6.54 16.20
C ALA A 276 -0.85 6.24 16.91
N VAL A 277 -1.96 6.15 16.17
CA VAL A 277 -3.27 5.77 16.72
C VAL A 277 -3.24 4.33 17.24
N VAL A 278 -2.78 3.37 16.44
CA VAL A 278 -2.78 1.94 16.81
C VAL A 278 -1.84 1.67 17.98
N THR A 279 -0.68 2.32 18.00
CA THR A 279 0.31 2.16 19.08
C THR A 279 0.06 3.06 20.28
N LYS A 280 -0.96 3.93 20.23
CA LYS A 280 -1.25 4.94 21.25
C LYS A 280 -0.08 5.89 21.53
N ALA A 281 0.76 6.10 20.51
CA ALA A 281 1.87 7.03 20.56
C ALA A 281 1.38 8.49 20.37
N SER A 282 2.22 9.44 20.71
CA SER A 282 1.92 10.86 20.46
C SER A 282 1.82 11.12 18.95
N LEU A 283 0.77 11.81 18.54
CA LEU A 283 0.58 12.25 17.16
C LEU A 283 1.63 13.32 16.85
N ALA A 284 2.69 12.94 16.15
CA ALA A 284 3.75 13.86 15.77
C ALA A 284 3.25 14.93 14.80
N THR A 285 3.66 16.17 15.00
CA THR A 285 3.54 17.21 13.97
C THR A 285 4.54 16.88 12.86
N PRO A 286 4.15 16.91 11.57
CA PRO A 286 5.09 16.72 10.49
C PRO A 286 6.24 17.72 10.64
N LYS A 287 7.47 17.23 10.53
CA LYS A 287 8.64 18.10 10.44
C LYS A 287 8.72 18.57 9.00
N ASP A 288 8.71 19.88 8.76
CA ASP A 288 8.83 20.51 7.43
C ASP A 288 10.24 20.34 6.80
N ARG A 289 10.91 19.25 7.11
CA ARG A 289 12.27 19.00 6.65
C ARG A 289 12.23 18.20 5.36
N VAL A 290 12.62 18.82 4.26
CA VAL A 290 12.60 18.24 2.91
C VAL A 290 13.98 17.70 2.46
N ASP A 291 15.07 18.10 3.15
CA ASP A 291 16.42 17.62 2.82
C ASP A 291 16.72 16.26 3.45
N LEU A 292 17.62 15.51 2.82
CA LEU A 292 18.10 14.21 3.27
C LEU A 292 19.52 14.26 3.89
N LYS A 293 20.01 15.45 4.23
CA LYS A 293 21.35 15.62 4.83
C LYS A 293 21.48 14.81 6.12
N GLY A 294 22.55 14.03 6.20
CA GLY A 294 22.85 13.16 7.31
C GLY A 294 22.11 11.82 7.31
N ILE A 295 21.34 11.51 6.27
CA ILE A 295 20.71 10.20 6.07
C ILE A 295 21.59 9.35 5.15
N LYS A 296 21.89 8.12 5.59
CA LYS A 296 22.59 7.12 4.81
C LYS A 296 21.61 6.08 4.28
N LEU A 297 21.49 5.99 2.96
CA LEU A 297 20.61 5.05 2.29
C LEU A 297 21.46 3.99 1.59
N GLY A 298 21.27 2.74 1.99
CA GLY A 298 21.94 1.59 1.40
C GLY A 298 21.15 1.05 0.21
N TYR A 299 21.82 0.54 -0.83
CA TYR A 299 21.19 -0.24 -1.89
C TYR A 299 22.05 -1.46 -2.23
N ALA A 300 21.39 -2.58 -2.50
CA ALA A 300 22.05 -3.87 -2.77
C ALA A 300 21.69 -4.36 -4.18
N PRO A 301 22.36 -3.86 -5.24
CA PRO A 301 21.97 -4.11 -6.64
C PRO A 301 22.04 -5.60 -7.02
N LYS A 302 22.99 -6.35 -6.49
CA LYS A 302 23.13 -7.79 -6.76
C LYS A 302 21.96 -8.64 -6.24
N VAL A 303 21.15 -8.10 -5.32
CA VAL A 303 19.99 -8.79 -4.73
C VAL A 303 18.68 -8.24 -5.29
N HIS A 304 18.53 -6.91 -5.35
CA HIS A 304 17.25 -6.29 -5.62
C HIS A 304 17.03 -5.88 -7.09
N LEU A 305 18.10 -5.88 -7.91
CA LEU A 305 18.03 -5.50 -9.33
C LEU A 305 18.35 -6.65 -10.29
N ASP A 306 18.76 -7.82 -9.80
CA ASP A 306 19.22 -8.95 -10.62
C ASP A 306 18.13 -9.53 -11.56
N VAL A 307 16.86 -9.30 -11.25
CA VAL A 307 15.70 -9.70 -12.07
C VAL A 307 14.73 -8.54 -12.35
N ALA A 308 15.15 -7.28 -12.15
CA ALA A 308 14.30 -6.12 -12.39
C ALA A 308 14.08 -5.85 -13.89
N ASP A 309 12.85 -5.46 -14.28
CA ASP A 309 12.58 -4.91 -15.59
C ASP A 309 13.36 -3.61 -15.83
N ALA A 310 13.79 -3.38 -17.08
CA ALA A 310 14.61 -2.21 -17.44
C ALA A 310 13.97 -0.87 -17.05
N ASP A 311 12.65 -0.74 -17.20
CA ASP A 311 11.91 0.47 -16.81
C ASP A 311 11.90 0.69 -15.30
N VAL A 312 11.79 -0.40 -14.52
CA VAL A 312 11.84 -0.36 -13.06
C VAL A 312 13.23 0.03 -12.59
N GLU A 313 14.27 -0.61 -13.14
CA GLU A 313 15.65 -0.27 -12.82
C GLU A 313 15.99 1.18 -13.18
N LYS A 314 15.55 1.65 -14.35
CA LYS A 314 15.75 3.04 -14.79
C LYS A 314 15.13 4.03 -13.80
N LEU A 315 13.85 3.87 -13.45
CA LEU A 315 13.16 4.73 -12.49
C LEU A 315 13.84 4.71 -11.11
N PHE A 316 14.29 3.55 -10.68
CA PHE A 316 15.00 3.43 -9.41
C PHE A 316 16.34 4.18 -9.43
N ARG A 317 17.15 4.05 -10.49
CA ARG A 317 18.42 4.80 -10.62
C ARG A 317 18.21 6.30 -10.69
N GLU A 318 17.18 6.77 -11.41
CA GLU A 318 16.79 8.18 -11.44
C GLU A 318 16.35 8.66 -10.04
N THR A 319 15.63 7.82 -9.30
CA THR A 319 15.22 8.11 -7.91
C THR A 319 16.42 8.19 -6.98
N LEU A 320 17.37 7.25 -7.06
CA LEU A 320 18.63 7.33 -6.29
C LEU A 320 19.39 8.63 -6.55
N SER A 321 19.43 9.09 -7.80
CA SER A 321 20.05 10.40 -8.14
C SER A 321 19.35 11.55 -7.43
N LYS A 322 18.01 11.61 -7.47
CA LYS A 322 17.23 12.64 -6.77
C LYS A 322 17.48 12.64 -5.26
N LEU A 323 17.55 11.44 -4.65
CA LEU A 323 17.82 11.31 -3.22
C LEU A 323 19.24 11.80 -2.86
N LYS A 324 20.22 11.48 -3.70
CA LYS A 324 21.60 11.97 -3.55
C LYS A 324 21.67 13.50 -3.70
N ASP A 325 21.01 14.06 -4.70
CA ASP A 325 20.96 15.52 -4.95
C ASP A 325 20.26 16.26 -3.79
N ALA A 326 19.30 15.61 -3.11
CA ALA A 326 18.67 16.10 -1.89
C ALA A 326 19.54 15.95 -0.63
N GLY A 327 20.75 15.40 -0.75
CA GLY A 327 21.75 15.33 0.29
C GLY A 327 21.88 14.00 1.01
N ALA A 328 21.22 12.93 0.54
CA ALA A 328 21.44 11.59 1.08
C ALA A 328 22.83 11.06 0.71
N GLU A 329 23.47 10.36 1.63
CA GLU A 329 24.64 9.52 1.34
C GLU A 329 24.13 8.16 0.81
N ILE A 330 24.44 7.84 -0.44
CA ILE A 330 24.06 6.56 -1.07
C ILE A 330 25.21 5.58 -0.95
N VAL A 331 24.96 4.44 -0.30
CA VAL A 331 25.97 3.42 0.00
C VAL A 331 25.60 2.11 -0.71
N GLU A 332 26.50 1.57 -1.52
CA GLU A 332 26.31 0.23 -2.09
C GLU A 332 26.63 -0.84 -1.03
N ILE A 333 25.69 -1.77 -0.83
CA ILE A 333 25.74 -2.83 0.18
C ILE A 333 25.89 -4.18 -0.52
N ASP A 334 26.79 -5.00 -0.01
CA ASP A 334 26.90 -6.42 -0.37
C ASP A 334 26.26 -7.27 0.75
N LEU A 335 25.13 -7.89 0.47
CA LEU A 335 24.43 -8.79 1.39
C LEU A 335 24.99 -10.22 1.39
N GLY A 336 25.98 -10.50 0.53
CA GLY A 336 26.58 -11.82 0.33
C GLY A 336 25.93 -12.60 -0.83
N GLN A 337 26.73 -13.45 -1.48
CA GLN A 337 26.33 -14.16 -2.71
C GLN A 337 25.16 -15.13 -2.52
N ASP A 338 25.03 -15.72 -1.33
CA ASP A 338 24.01 -16.71 -0.98
C ASP A 338 22.79 -16.09 -0.27
N PHE A 339 22.75 -14.74 -0.13
CA PHE A 339 21.67 -14.05 0.57
C PHE A 339 20.28 -14.39 -0.01
N SER A 340 20.12 -14.27 -1.32
CA SER A 340 18.83 -14.55 -1.98
C SER A 340 18.40 -16.00 -1.78
N ALA A 341 19.34 -16.95 -1.87
CA ALA A 341 19.02 -18.37 -1.68
C ALA A 341 18.62 -18.70 -0.22
N ILE A 342 19.31 -18.10 0.78
CA ILE A 342 18.93 -18.25 2.19
C ILE A 342 17.57 -17.63 2.45
N ALA A 343 17.33 -16.41 1.98
CA ALA A 343 16.08 -15.70 2.16
C ALA A 343 14.91 -16.45 1.53
N GLU A 344 15.06 -16.94 0.30
CA GLU A 344 14.01 -17.64 -0.43
C GLU A 344 13.63 -18.96 0.25
N ARG A 345 14.61 -19.84 0.50
CA ARG A 345 14.31 -21.15 1.08
C ARG A 345 13.76 -21.06 2.51
N SER A 346 14.31 -20.14 3.33
CA SER A 346 13.84 -19.99 4.71
C SER A 346 12.45 -19.36 4.79
N THR A 347 12.22 -18.29 4.03
CA THR A 347 10.91 -17.61 4.08
C THR A 347 9.80 -18.51 3.57
N TRP A 348 9.95 -19.10 2.39
CA TRP A 348 8.93 -20.00 1.84
C TRP A 348 8.81 -21.30 2.63
N GLY A 349 9.91 -21.83 3.16
CA GLY A 349 9.88 -23.01 4.02
C GLY A 349 9.08 -22.77 5.31
N ILE A 350 9.30 -21.65 5.99
CA ILE A 350 8.53 -21.25 7.18
C ILE A 350 7.07 -20.98 6.80
N PHE A 351 6.82 -20.22 5.74
CA PHE A 351 5.49 -19.90 5.23
C PHE A 351 4.62 -21.15 5.03
N PHE A 352 5.12 -22.12 4.25
CA PHE A 352 4.36 -23.32 3.93
C PHE A 352 4.19 -24.26 5.13
N HIS A 353 5.23 -24.42 5.95
CA HIS A 353 5.17 -25.30 7.11
C HIS A 353 4.19 -24.80 8.17
N GLU A 354 4.14 -23.49 8.42
CA GLU A 354 3.28 -22.91 9.46
C GLU A 354 1.82 -22.73 9.03
N THR A 355 1.49 -22.75 7.75
CA THR A 355 0.14 -22.44 7.22
C THR A 355 -0.95 -23.31 7.85
N LYS A 356 -0.84 -24.63 7.77
CA LYS A 356 -1.88 -25.53 8.29
C LYS A 356 -2.06 -25.44 9.80
N PRO A 357 -1.02 -25.53 10.64
CA PRO A 357 -1.16 -25.38 12.08
C PRO A 357 -1.70 -24.00 12.49
N ALA A 358 -1.18 -22.91 11.90
CA ALA A 358 -1.62 -21.55 12.25
C ALA A 358 -3.10 -21.33 11.95
N ILE A 359 -3.58 -21.75 10.77
CA ILE A 359 -5.01 -21.65 10.42
C ILE A 359 -5.85 -22.54 11.33
N SER A 360 -5.48 -23.80 11.55
CA SER A 360 -6.25 -24.74 12.36
C SER A 360 -6.40 -24.24 13.81
N ASP A 361 -5.32 -23.75 14.41
CA ASP A 361 -5.33 -23.20 15.77
C ASP A 361 -6.16 -21.92 15.87
N PHE A 362 -6.06 -21.03 14.85
CA PHE A 362 -6.85 -19.82 14.78
C PHE A 362 -8.35 -20.11 14.71
N LEU A 363 -8.77 -21.00 13.82
CA LEU A 363 -10.18 -21.40 13.67
C LEU A 363 -10.74 -21.94 14.99
N LYS A 364 -10.00 -22.84 15.65
CA LYS A 364 -10.38 -23.42 16.93
C LYS A 364 -10.41 -22.38 18.06
N LYS A 365 -9.35 -21.58 18.22
CA LYS A 365 -9.22 -20.55 19.26
C LYS A 365 -10.36 -19.55 19.22
N ASN A 366 -10.81 -19.18 18.02
CA ASN A 366 -11.76 -18.11 17.79
C ASN A 366 -13.18 -18.60 17.47
N ASN A 367 -13.45 -19.92 17.64
CA ASN A 367 -14.75 -20.53 17.36
C ASN A 367 -15.29 -20.20 15.96
N VAL A 368 -14.39 -20.18 14.95
CA VAL A 368 -14.80 -20.03 13.55
C VAL A 368 -15.49 -21.33 13.10
N PRO A 369 -16.70 -21.28 12.50
CA PRO A 369 -17.55 -22.46 12.34
C PRO A 369 -17.16 -23.35 11.14
N VAL A 370 -15.88 -23.44 10.81
CA VAL A 370 -15.33 -24.29 9.73
C VAL A 370 -14.00 -24.89 10.15
N THR A 371 -13.61 -25.98 9.48
CA THR A 371 -12.29 -26.61 9.65
C THR A 371 -11.32 -26.18 8.55
N PHE A 372 -10.04 -26.47 8.73
CA PHE A 372 -9.02 -26.27 7.72
C PHE A 372 -9.38 -27.03 6.43
N GLU A 373 -9.86 -28.26 6.54
CA GLU A 373 -10.22 -29.12 5.42
C GLU A 373 -11.40 -28.53 4.61
N GLN A 374 -12.39 -27.95 5.28
CA GLN A 374 -13.52 -27.26 4.61
C GLN A 374 -13.04 -26.03 3.85
N ILE A 375 -12.11 -25.25 4.40
CA ILE A 375 -11.49 -24.13 3.68
C ILE A 375 -10.68 -24.65 2.48
N TYR A 376 -9.86 -25.69 2.69
CA TYR A 376 -9.08 -26.30 1.60
C TYR A 376 -9.94 -26.76 0.42
N GLU A 377 -11.09 -27.39 0.69
CA GLU A 377 -12.01 -27.82 -0.36
C GLU A 377 -12.65 -26.66 -1.12
N ASP A 378 -12.83 -25.50 -0.48
CA ASP A 378 -13.43 -24.30 -1.04
C ASP A 378 -12.45 -23.44 -1.87
N LEU A 379 -11.13 -23.66 -1.75
CA LEU A 379 -10.12 -22.85 -2.44
C LEU A 379 -10.21 -22.95 -3.95
N THR A 380 -9.88 -21.85 -4.64
CA THR A 380 -9.61 -21.85 -6.09
C THR A 380 -8.61 -22.95 -6.48
N PRO A 381 -8.74 -23.57 -7.66
CA PRO A 381 -7.86 -24.65 -8.09
C PRO A 381 -6.37 -24.34 -7.94
N GLN A 382 -5.93 -23.13 -8.33
CA GLN A 382 -4.51 -22.75 -8.26
C GLN A 382 -3.97 -22.65 -6.83
N ILE A 383 -4.77 -22.14 -5.89
CA ILE A 383 -4.38 -22.06 -4.48
C ILE A 383 -4.42 -23.47 -3.87
N LYS A 384 -5.45 -24.26 -4.21
CA LYS A 384 -5.61 -25.63 -3.76
C LYS A 384 -4.44 -26.50 -4.22
N ASP A 385 -3.99 -26.37 -5.46
CA ASP A 385 -2.80 -27.06 -6.00
C ASP A 385 -1.53 -26.65 -5.22
N GLY A 386 -1.37 -25.37 -4.92
CA GLY A 386 -0.28 -24.89 -4.09
C GLY A 386 -0.31 -25.50 -2.68
N TRP A 387 -1.48 -25.54 -2.05
CA TRP A 387 -1.60 -26.14 -0.71
C TRP A 387 -1.38 -27.65 -0.73
N SER A 388 -1.88 -28.37 -1.76
CA SER A 388 -1.65 -29.80 -1.91
C SER A 388 -0.17 -30.14 -2.11
N THR A 389 0.59 -29.24 -2.74
CA THR A 389 2.01 -29.45 -3.06
C THR A 389 2.93 -29.11 -1.91
N PHE A 390 2.68 -27.97 -1.22
CA PHE A 390 3.64 -27.38 -0.27
C PHE A 390 3.16 -27.37 1.19
N VAL A 391 1.83 -27.35 1.44
CA VAL A 391 1.27 -27.16 2.80
C VAL A 391 0.84 -28.47 3.44
N LEU A 392 0.23 -29.37 2.67
CA LEU A 392 -0.20 -30.65 3.21
C LEU A 392 1.01 -31.58 3.46
N PRO A 393 1.05 -32.33 4.59
CA PRO A 393 2.14 -33.26 4.87
C PRO A 393 2.36 -34.34 3.81
N THR A 394 1.35 -34.61 2.98
CA THR A 394 1.41 -35.54 1.85
C THR A 394 1.92 -34.91 0.57
N GLY A 395 2.17 -33.60 0.58
CA GLY A 395 2.58 -32.84 -0.61
C GLY A 395 4.00 -33.17 -1.06
N ALA A 396 4.21 -33.19 -2.37
CA ALA A 396 5.49 -33.59 -2.98
C ALA A 396 6.65 -32.65 -2.63
N GLN A 397 6.36 -31.41 -2.20
CA GLN A 397 7.36 -30.41 -1.83
C GLN A 397 7.12 -29.87 -0.41
N TYR A 398 6.45 -30.65 0.43
CA TYR A 398 6.26 -30.30 1.83
C TYR A 398 7.60 -30.30 2.59
N PHE A 399 7.87 -29.20 3.29
CA PHE A 399 9.01 -29.10 4.19
C PHE A 399 8.67 -29.74 5.53
N GLY A 400 9.30 -30.89 5.84
CA GLY A 400 9.13 -31.57 7.14
C GLY A 400 9.73 -30.77 8.31
N GLU A 401 9.49 -31.27 9.51
CA GLU A 401 9.94 -30.64 10.77
C GLU A 401 11.44 -30.38 10.81
N GLU A 402 12.29 -31.30 10.33
CA GLU A 402 13.75 -31.15 10.32
C GLU A 402 14.18 -29.94 9.49
N ALA A 403 13.63 -29.79 8.26
CA ALA A 403 13.90 -28.65 7.39
C ALA A 403 13.42 -27.34 8.04
N TYR A 404 12.22 -27.33 8.61
CA TYR A 404 11.67 -26.18 9.33
C TYR A 404 12.58 -25.75 10.50
N GLN A 405 13.03 -26.69 11.32
CA GLN A 405 13.96 -26.40 12.42
C GLN A 405 15.30 -25.84 11.91
N SER A 406 15.79 -26.29 10.75
CA SER A 406 16.99 -25.73 10.11
C SER A 406 16.74 -24.28 9.69
N PHE A 407 15.59 -23.98 9.05
CA PHE A 407 15.23 -22.61 8.67
C PHE A 407 15.16 -21.69 9.89
N MET A 408 14.53 -22.13 10.97
CA MET A 408 14.35 -21.34 12.19
C MET A 408 15.64 -21.15 12.98
N LYS A 409 16.54 -22.15 13.03
CA LYS A 409 17.74 -22.14 13.89
C LYS A 409 19.01 -21.71 13.15
N GLN A 410 19.06 -21.79 11.84
CA GLN A 410 20.25 -21.48 11.04
C GLN A 410 20.01 -20.32 10.06
N ASP A 411 19.11 -20.49 9.10
CA ASP A 411 18.93 -19.54 8.01
C ASP A 411 18.34 -18.19 8.48
N ARG A 412 17.26 -18.23 9.25
CA ARG A 412 16.62 -17.01 9.77
C ARG A 412 17.53 -16.19 10.69
N PRO A 413 18.28 -16.78 11.67
CA PRO A 413 19.28 -16.05 12.43
C PRO A 413 20.40 -15.44 11.57
N GLU A 414 20.84 -16.13 10.51
CA GLU A 414 21.83 -15.63 9.56
C GLU A 414 21.31 -14.42 8.78
N LEU A 415 20.07 -14.46 8.26
CA LEU A 415 19.44 -13.28 7.65
C LEU A 415 19.38 -12.10 8.62
N LYS A 416 18.92 -12.35 9.85
CA LYS A 416 18.84 -11.31 10.89
C LYS A 416 20.22 -10.73 11.23
N ARG A 417 21.29 -11.55 11.20
CA ARG A 417 22.67 -11.10 11.41
C ARG A 417 23.11 -10.16 10.29
N ARG A 418 22.92 -10.57 9.02
CA ARG A 418 23.31 -9.75 7.85
C ARG A 418 22.61 -8.41 7.83
N TYR A 419 21.30 -8.39 8.10
CA TYR A 419 20.56 -7.14 8.21
C TYR A 419 21.04 -6.25 9.37
N ARG A 420 21.38 -6.82 10.54
CA ARG A 420 21.98 -6.03 11.64
C ARG A 420 23.30 -5.39 11.23
N GLU A 421 24.14 -6.12 10.52
CA GLU A 421 25.43 -5.60 10.00
C GLU A 421 25.21 -4.51 8.95
N THR A 422 24.19 -4.65 8.10
CA THR A 422 23.79 -3.63 7.13
C THR A 422 23.31 -2.37 7.83
N PHE A 423 22.38 -2.48 8.78
CA PHE A 423 21.83 -1.33 9.50
C PHE A 423 22.78 -0.72 10.56
N ALA A 424 23.95 -1.29 10.77
CA ALA A 424 25.06 -0.61 11.45
C ALA A 424 25.78 0.39 10.55
N GLN A 425 25.60 0.30 9.22
CA GLN A 425 26.28 1.13 8.22
C GLN A 425 25.33 2.19 7.62
N VAL A 426 24.03 1.89 7.55
CA VAL A 426 23.02 2.75 6.89
C VAL A 426 21.76 2.88 7.75
N ASP A 427 21.01 3.96 7.53
CA ASP A 427 19.77 4.25 8.26
C ASP A 427 18.58 3.45 7.69
N ALA A 428 18.58 3.22 6.38
CA ALA A 428 17.59 2.40 5.68
C ALA A 428 18.21 1.79 4.41
N LEU A 429 17.67 0.63 3.98
CA LEU A 429 17.87 0.11 2.64
C LEU A 429 16.81 0.69 1.71
N VAL A 430 17.17 0.95 0.44
CA VAL A 430 16.25 1.41 -0.61
C VAL A 430 16.39 0.53 -1.86
N PHE A 431 15.26 0.13 -2.45
CA PHE A 431 15.21 -0.72 -3.64
C PHE A 431 13.81 -0.68 -4.28
N PRO A 432 13.62 -1.15 -5.54
CA PRO A 432 12.28 -1.31 -6.10
C PRO A 432 11.48 -2.32 -5.27
N THR A 433 10.25 -1.96 -4.85
CA THR A 433 9.39 -2.87 -4.07
C THR A 433 9.10 -4.15 -4.86
N THR A 434 8.74 -3.99 -6.15
CA THR A 434 8.49 -5.10 -7.08
C THR A 434 9.45 -5.03 -8.25
N PRO A 435 9.89 -6.17 -8.83
CA PRO A 435 10.84 -6.16 -9.94
C PRO A 435 10.22 -5.76 -11.28
N CYS A 436 8.89 -5.67 -11.34
CA CYS A 436 8.14 -5.29 -12.54
C CYS A 436 6.91 -4.45 -12.16
N THR A 437 6.28 -3.83 -13.15
CA THR A 437 4.95 -3.23 -13.02
C THR A 437 3.87 -4.31 -12.91
N ALA A 438 2.62 -3.90 -12.66
CA ALA A 438 1.50 -4.83 -12.52
C ALA A 438 1.35 -5.71 -13.78
N PRO A 439 1.42 -7.04 -13.68
CA PRO A 439 1.13 -7.93 -14.80
C PRO A 439 -0.36 -7.89 -15.18
N ARG A 440 -0.68 -8.39 -16.37
CA ARG A 440 -2.06 -8.49 -16.83
C ARG A 440 -2.80 -9.61 -16.07
N ILE A 441 -4.11 -9.43 -15.87
CA ILE A 441 -4.96 -10.42 -15.20
C ILE A 441 -5.01 -11.75 -15.99
N ASP A 442 -5.05 -11.67 -17.33
CA ASP A 442 -5.13 -12.86 -18.19
C ASP A 442 -3.86 -13.74 -18.20
N THR A 443 -2.74 -13.19 -17.72
CA THR A 443 -1.45 -13.89 -17.59
C THR A 443 -0.88 -13.85 -16.18
N GLN A 444 -1.71 -13.60 -15.17
CA GLN A 444 -1.27 -13.27 -13.81
C GLN A 444 -0.47 -14.36 -13.07
N TRP A 445 -0.54 -15.60 -13.52
CA TRP A 445 0.15 -16.72 -12.87
C TRP A 445 1.58 -16.90 -13.36
N GLU A 446 1.82 -16.59 -14.64
CA GLU A 446 3.13 -16.63 -15.30
C GLU A 446 3.23 -15.49 -16.30
N PHE A 447 4.26 -14.67 -16.18
CA PHE A 447 4.50 -13.51 -17.04
C PHE A 447 6.01 -13.22 -17.17
N PRO A 448 6.43 -12.48 -18.19
CA PRO A 448 7.84 -12.14 -18.35
C PRO A 448 8.26 -11.05 -17.37
N VAL A 449 9.44 -11.21 -16.75
CA VAL A 449 10.18 -10.19 -16.01
C VAL A 449 11.63 -10.24 -16.50
N ALA A 450 12.21 -9.11 -16.86
CA ALA A 450 13.53 -9.01 -17.47
C ALA A 450 13.71 -9.98 -18.67
N GLY A 451 12.65 -10.14 -19.46
CA GLY A 451 12.62 -11.02 -20.64
C GLY A 451 12.56 -12.52 -20.35
N LYS A 452 12.45 -12.92 -19.08
CA LYS A 452 12.34 -14.34 -18.68
C LYS A 452 10.94 -14.63 -18.14
N LYS A 453 10.33 -15.72 -18.57
CA LYS A 453 9.05 -16.20 -18.04
C LYS A 453 9.23 -16.62 -16.58
N THR A 454 8.44 -16.03 -15.68
CA THR A 454 8.52 -16.23 -14.23
C THR A 454 7.15 -16.51 -13.63
N LEU A 455 7.11 -17.17 -12.48
CA LEU A 455 5.90 -17.34 -11.68
C LEU A 455 5.55 -16.03 -10.95
N PHE A 456 4.27 -15.86 -10.63
CA PHE A 456 3.74 -14.71 -9.90
C PHE A 456 4.43 -14.43 -8.55
N THR A 457 5.06 -15.43 -7.95
CA THR A 457 5.82 -15.29 -6.69
C THR A 457 6.99 -14.32 -6.81
N VAL A 458 7.47 -14.04 -8.04
CA VAL A 458 8.50 -13.03 -8.31
C VAL A 458 8.12 -11.64 -7.80
N LEU A 459 6.82 -11.32 -7.70
CA LEU A 459 6.34 -10.05 -7.16
C LEU A 459 6.77 -9.79 -5.72
N ALA A 460 7.00 -10.85 -4.92
CA ALA A 460 7.48 -10.72 -3.54
C ALA A 460 9.01 -10.82 -3.41
N ARG A 461 9.76 -10.98 -4.51
CA ARG A 461 11.20 -11.23 -4.47
C ARG A 461 11.98 -10.27 -3.57
N ASN A 462 11.64 -8.99 -3.62
CA ASN A 462 12.32 -7.96 -2.85
C ASN A 462 11.74 -7.73 -1.45
N THR A 463 10.56 -8.28 -1.14
CA THR A 463 9.84 -7.99 0.11
C THR A 463 9.88 -9.10 1.15
N PHE A 464 9.95 -10.38 0.75
CA PHE A 464 9.79 -11.51 1.67
C PHE A 464 10.90 -11.63 2.72
N ALA A 465 12.15 -11.27 2.39
CA ALA A 465 13.28 -11.36 3.32
C ALA A 465 13.09 -10.48 4.56
N ALA A 466 12.46 -9.31 4.40
CA ALA A 466 12.15 -8.39 5.49
C ALA A 466 11.16 -8.99 6.51
N ASN A 467 10.16 -9.78 6.06
CA ASN A 467 9.26 -10.50 6.96
C ASN A 467 10.03 -11.56 7.76
N CYS A 468 10.85 -12.37 7.09
CA CYS A 468 11.65 -13.40 7.75
C CYS A 468 12.59 -12.81 8.81
N ALA A 469 13.11 -11.59 8.57
CA ALA A 469 13.98 -10.87 9.49
C ALA A 469 13.28 -9.93 10.47
N GLU A 470 11.93 -9.88 10.48
CA GLU A 470 11.10 -9.02 11.35
C GLU A 470 11.32 -7.51 11.13
N LEU A 471 11.78 -7.08 9.97
CA LEU A 471 12.05 -5.67 9.70
C LEU A 471 10.76 -4.88 9.48
N PRO A 472 10.70 -3.60 9.85
CA PRO A 472 9.70 -2.68 9.32
C PRO A 472 10.06 -2.33 7.88
N GLY A 473 9.04 -2.19 7.02
CA GLY A 473 9.20 -1.80 5.62
C GLY A 473 8.08 -0.89 5.14
N ILE A 474 8.37 -0.04 4.18
CA ILE A 474 7.38 0.87 3.59
C ILE A 474 7.63 1.01 2.09
N SER A 475 6.56 0.81 1.30
CA SER A 475 6.58 1.08 -0.13
C SER A 475 6.00 2.46 -0.41
N ILE A 476 6.69 3.26 -1.22
CA ILE A 476 6.29 4.62 -1.61
C ILE A 476 6.26 4.68 -3.16
N PRO A 477 5.26 5.29 -3.81
CA PRO A 477 5.28 5.47 -5.26
C PRO A 477 6.51 6.27 -5.70
N MET A 478 7.32 5.74 -6.63
CA MET A 478 8.49 6.45 -7.15
C MET A 478 8.34 6.97 -8.59
N GLY A 479 7.27 6.60 -9.28
CA GLY A 479 7.00 7.04 -10.64
C GLY A 479 6.04 6.13 -11.37
N LEU A 480 5.76 6.48 -12.62
CA LEU A 480 5.06 5.65 -13.59
C LEU A 480 6.08 5.14 -14.62
N ALA A 481 6.02 3.84 -14.93
CA ALA A 481 6.80 3.25 -16.01
C ALA A 481 6.26 3.67 -17.40
N ALA A 482 6.93 3.28 -18.46
CA ALA A 482 6.56 3.64 -19.82
C ALA A 482 5.13 3.20 -20.22
N ASN A 483 4.60 2.16 -19.57
CA ASN A 483 3.23 1.67 -19.74
C ASN A 483 2.19 2.41 -18.86
N ASN A 484 2.56 3.52 -18.22
CA ASN A 484 1.75 4.30 -17.29
C ASN A 484 1.28 3.53 -16.04
N LEU A 485 1.95 2.46 -15.67
CA LEU A 485 1.69 1.74 -14.42
C LEU A 485 2.67 2.17 -13.33
N PRO A 486 2.21 2.20 -12.05
CA PRO A 486 3.03 2.61 -10.93
C PRO A 486 4.20 1.66 -10.65
N VAL A 487 5.26 2.24 -10.10
CA VAL A 487 6.41 1.52 -9.52
C VAL A 487 6.66 2.06 -8.11
N GLY A 488 6.86 1.15 -7.16
CA GLY A 488 7.13 1.47 -5.75
C GLY A 488 8.62 1.45 -5.42
N LEU A 489 9.04 2.40 -4.58
CA LEU A 489 10.31 2.41 -3.86
C LEU A 489 10.09 1.81 -2.48
N GLU A 490 10.78 0.75 -2.16
CA GLU A 490 10.81 0.16 -0.82
C GLU A 490 11.88 0.85 0.03
N LEU A 491 11.54 1.07 1.30
CA LEU A 491 12.50 1.37 2.34
C LEU A 491 12.32 0.35 3.47
N ASP A 492 13.40 -0.36 3.82
CA ASP A 492 13.45 -1.22 5.02
C ASP A 492 14.42 -0.61 6.04
N ALA A 493 14.10 -0.75 7.33
CA ALA A 493 14.98 -0.35 8.42
C ALA A 493 15.18 -1.49 9.43
N GLY A 494 16.11 -1.31 10.37
CA GLY A 494 16.35 -2.31 11.42
C GLY A 494 15.12 -2.57 12.29
N THR A 495 14.98 -3.78 12.82
CA THR A 495 13.89 -4.19 13.71
C THR A 495 13.66 -3.17 14.84
N GLY A 496 12.43 -2.74 15.04
CA GLY A 496 12.04 -1.74 16.04
C GLY A 496 12.34 -0.29 15.67
N ARG A 497 12.84 -0.03 14.44
CA ARG A 497 13.14 1.33 13.96
C ARG A 497 11.98 1.98 13.19
N ASP A 498 10.75 1.59 13.47
CA ASP A 498 9.54 2.04 12.78
C ASP A 498 9.41 3.57 12.71
N SER A 499 9.58 4.25 13.83
CA SER A 499 9.46 5.72 13.88
C SER A 499 10.54 6.41 13.06
N SER A 500 11.78 5.90 13.07
CA SER A 500 12.88 6.40 12.25
C SER A 500 12.61 6.15 10.77
N LEU A 501 12.11 4.94 10.42
CA LEU A 501 11.73 4.60 9.05
C LEU A 501 10.66 5.54 8.52
N LEU A 502 9.59 5.78 9.30
CA LEU A 502 8.51 6.69 8.90
C LEU A 502 9.01 8.14 8.74
N GLU A 503 9.94 8.62 9.59
CA GLU A 503 10.55 9.95 9.44
C GLU A 503 11.39 10.05 8.16
N ILE A 504 12.25 9.04 7.89
CA ILE A 504 13.05 8.97 6.67
C ILE A 504 12.14 8.90 5.43
N ALA A 505 11.13 8.04 5.48
CA ALA A 505 10.17 7.83 4.40
C ALA A 505 9.39 9.11 4.05
N GLN A 506 8.97 9.92 5.03
CA GLN A 506 8.32 11.22 4.78
C GLN A 506 9.26 12.18 4.04
N ARG A 507 10.53 12.20 4.40
CA ARG A 507 11.53 13.05 3.73
C ARG A 507 11.83 12.54 2.32
N VAL A 508 11.89 11.21 2.13
CA VAL A 508 12.04 10.59 0.82
C VAL A 508 10.82 10.87 -0.06
N GLU A 509 9.60 10.71 0.46
CA GLU A 509 8.35 11.04 -0.25
C GLU A 509 8.34 12.49 -0.74
N ALA A 510 8.79 13.43 0.08
CA ALA A 510 8.86 14.85 -0.28
C ALA A 510 9.86 15.13 -1.41
N VAL A 511 10.95 14.36 -1.53
CA VAL A 511 11.96 14.47 -2.60
C VAL A 511 11.48 13.78 -3.88
N VAL A 512 10.92 12.59 -3.76
CA VAL A 512 10.44 11.79 -4.92
C VAL A 512 9.22 12.46 -5.57
N GLY A 513 8.37 13.04 -4.75
CA GLY A 513 7.11 13.66 -5.16
C GLY A 513 5.97 12.65 -5.30
N SER A 514 4.76 13.16 -5.52
CA SER A 514 3.59 12.34 -5.77
C SER A 514 3.47 11.96 -7.25
N ILE A 515 2.92 10.78 -7.53
CA ILE A 515 2.49 10.42 -8.88
C ILE A 515 1.05 10.92 -9.12
N SER A 516 0.70 11.15 -10.40
CA SER A 516 -0.69 11.42 -10.77
C SER A 516 -1.57 10.23 -10.40
N GLY A 517 -2.73 10.49 -9.80
CA GLY A 517 -3.68 9.44 -9.49
C GLY A 517 -4.26 8.78 -10.75
N PRO A 518 -4.93 7.63 -10.60
CA PRO A 518 -5.66 7.00 -11.70
C PRO A 518 -6.74 7.94 -12.23
N ALA A 519 -6.97 7.87 -13.56
CA ALA A 519 -7.94 8.71 -14.27
C ALA A 519 -9.39 8.42 -13.86
#